data_b4d2a24f0580311fe3e520e417bfb257
#
_entry.id   b4d2a24f0580311fe3e520e417bfb257
#
_cell.length_a   1.000
_cell.length_b   1.000
_cell.length_c   1.000
_cell.angle_alpha   90.00
_cell.angle_beta   90.00
_cell.angle_gamma   90.00
#
_symmetry.space_group_name_H-M   'P 1'
#
loop_
_entity.id
_entity.type
_entity.pdbx_description
1 polymer ?
#
loop_
_entity_poly.entity_id
_entity_poly.type
_entity_poly.pdbx_seq_one_letter_code
_entity_poly.pdbx_strand_id
1 'polypeptide(L)'
;MRSIILAVALLPVAITHAQERDQILAQARKYVEKLASPEFHGRGYVNGGDSIAAEYLAAEFQRIGLQPVKKDFFQPFKFNVNTFPDSMRVAIDGQQLEPGRDHLVDAVSGSADGRFNIVHLAAADLLSPEKRAMAMGVATGNAIHVQWPATNNADSLQLFAELERDLMHYGPVLKKSDGKLTWSVGREALPFPLIEVNSDLLTDSSAVLELNVKNKLKSAHQARNVMGRIKGGGKGIIMITAHYDHLGRMGSETYFPGANDNASGVAMLLSLAEHFKRKTPKHDLVFVAFAGEEAGLAGSEWCAVDRPIDFGDVRMLINLDILGTGDDGITVVNATEQKAAFDRLVALNGANNYLKEIKARGPTCNSDHCPFVKRGVPGIFIYTLGGISAYHDVHDKAETLPLTKFPELFMLLRDFIGNYR
;
A
#
# COMPACT_ATOMS: atom_id res chain seq x y z
N MET A 1 -7.22 -63.69 34.26
CA MET A 1 -7.32 -62.24 34.19
C MET A 1 -7.28 -61.82 32.72
N ARG A 2 -8.41 -61.44 32.14
CA ARG A 2 -8.49 -60.99 30.77
C ARG A 2 -8.42 -59.44 30.79
N SER A 3 -7.35 -58.87 30.28
CA SER A 3 -7.20 -57.39 30.15
C SER A 3 -8.05 -56.93 28.94
N ILE A 4 -9.03 -56.07 29.23
CA ILE A 4 -9.82 -55.38 28.24
C ILE A 4 -9.02 -54.13 27.86
N ILE A 5 -8.50 -54.09 26.60
CA ILE A 5 -7.89 -52.89 26.03
C ILE A 5 -9.05 -52.06 25.47
N LEU A 6 -9.31 -50.92 26.12
CA LEU A 6 -10.26 -49.93 25.66
C LEU A 6 -9.59 -49.10 24.60
N ALA A 7 -9.91 -49.33 23.31
CA ALA A 7 -9.48 -48.50 22.19
C ALA A 7 -10.34 -47.25 22.20
N VAL A 8 -9.78 -46.11 22.63
CA VAL A 8 -10.40 -44.79 22.46
C VAL A 8 -10.24 -44.40 20.98
N ALA A 9 -11.29 -44.55 20.22
CA ALA A 9 -11.37 -44.00 18.85
C ALA A 9 -11.48 -42.48 18.94
N LEU A 10 -10.40 -41.78 18.64
CA LEU A 10 -10.41 -40.33 18.37
C LEU A 10 -11.18 -40.09 17.06
N LEU A 11 -12.47 -39.78 17.16
CA LEU A 11 -13.24 -39.28 16.01
C LEU A 11 -12.67 -37.94 15.57
N PRO A 12 -12.35 -37.73 14.29
CA PRO A 12 -11.97 -36.43 13.78
C PRO A 12 -13.18 -35.48 13.99
N VAL A 13 -13.01 -34.43 14.78
CA VAL A 13 -14.00 -33.38 14.92
C VAL A 13 -14.11 -32.67 13.55
N ALA A 14 -15.20 -32.88 12.84
CA ALA A 14 -15.49 -32.14 11.61
C ALA A 14 -15.69 -30.67 12.00
N ILE A 15 -14.77 -29.79 11.55
CA ILE A 15 -14.89 -28.36 11.72
C ILE A 15 -16.11 -27.90 10.92
N THR A 16 -17.04 -27.20 11.54
CA THR A 16 -18.19 -26.61 10.82
C THR A 16 -17.72 -25.42 9.97
N HIS A 17 -18.46 -25.08 8.92
CA HIS A 17 -18.15 -23.88 8.10
C HIS A 17 -18.05 -22.61 8.94
N ALA A 18 -18.86 -22.47 9.97
CA ALA A 18 -18.79 -21.32 10.89
C ALA A 18 -17.48 -21.28 11.66
N GLN A 19 -17.02 -22.43 12.17
CA GLN A 19 -15.75 -22.54 12.89
C GLN A 19 -14.54 -22.26 11.99
N GLU A 20 -14.56 -22.76 10.73
CA GLU A 20 -13.51 -22.45 9.74
C GLU A 20 -13.45 -20.94 9.48
N ARG A 21 -14.62 -20.32 9.25
CA ARG A 21 -14.74 -18.87 9.03
C ARG A 21 -14.15 -18.06 10.20
N ASP A 22 -14.51 -18.41 11.44
CA ASP A 22 -14.05 -17.72 12.64
C ASP A 22 -12.54 -17.88 12.84
N GLN A 23 -11.98 -19.05 12.54
CA GLN A 23 -10.53 -19.30 12.59
C GLN A 23 -9.78 -18.46 11.56
N ILE A 24 -10.27 -18.37 10.32
CA ILE A 24 -9.68 -17.54 9.26
C ILE A 24 -9.70 -16.08 9.68
N LEU A 25 -10.84 -15.59 10.20
CA LEU A 25 -10.99 -14.20 10.63
C LEU A 25 -10.05 -13.87 11.80
N ALA A 26 -9.97 -14.71 12.81
CA ALA A 26 -9.09 -14.52 13.95
C ALA A 26 -7.61 -14.50 13.55
N GLN A 27 -7.22 -15.37 12.61
CA GLN A 27 -5.85 -15.41 12.09
C GLN A 27 -5.53 -14.15 11.27
N ALA A 28 -6.44 -13.71 10.39
CA ALA A 28 -6.29 -12.49 9.62
C ALA A 28 -6.13 -11.26 10.52
N ARG A 29 -7.00 -11.14 11.52
CA ARG A 29 -6.95 -10.03 12.49
C ARG A 29 -5.61 -9.96 13.21
N LYS A 30 -5.09 -11.10 13.67
CA LYS A 30 -3.77 -11.19 14.30
C LYS A 30 -2.65 -10.66 13.39
N TYR A 31 -2.67 -11.00 12.10
CA TYR A 31 -1.67 -10.50 11.15
C TYR A 31 -1.81 -9.00 10.89
N VAL A 32 -3.04 -8.52 10.70
CA VAL A 32 -3.32 -7.10 10.48
C VAL A 32 -2.92 -6.27 11.70
N GLU A 33 -3.34 -6.67 12.91
CA GLU A 33 -2.98 -5.99 14.16
C GLU A 33 -1.46 -5.91 14.35
N LYS A 34 -0.75 -6.99 14.04
CA LYS A 34 0.72 -7.03 14.14
C LYS A 34 1.37 -6.07 13.15
N LEU A 35 1.02 -6.16 11.86
CA LEU A 35 1.65 -5.36 10.80
C LEU A 35 1.29 -3.87 10.88
N ALA A 36 0.08 -3.52 11.31
CA ALA A 36 -0.35 -2.13 11.48
C ALA A 36 0.03 -1.52 12.83
N SER A 37 0.70 -2.28 13.73
CA SER A 37 1.06 -1.78 15.05
C SER A 37 2.17 -0.71 15.02
N PRO A 38 2.24 0.16 16.04
CA PRO A 38 3.24 1.23 16.10
C PRO A 38 4.70 0.76 16.02
N GLU A 39 5.01 -0.47 16.45
CA GLU A 39 6.35 -1.05 16.40
C GLU A 39 6.87 -1.29 14.98
N PHE A 40 5.98 -1.37 13.99
CA PHE A 40 6.32 -1.47 12.58
C PHE A 40 6.49 -0.11 11.90
N HIS A 41 6.31 1.00 12.63
CA HIS A 41 6.51 2.36 12.13
C HIS A 41 5.80 2.64 10.80
N GLY A 42 4.59 2.07 10.61
CA GLY A 42 3.85 2.16 9.35
C GLY A 42 4.54 1.45 8.17
N ARG A 43 5.41 0.48 8.44
CA ARG A 43 6.15 -0.33 7.45
C ARG A 43 6.89 0.47 6.37
N GLY A 44 7.20 1.74 6.69
CA GLY A 44 7.92 2.64 5.80
C GLY A 44 9.40 2.78 6.16
N TYR A 45 10.01 3.82 5.65
CA TYR A 45 11.47 3.92 5.55
C TYR A 45 12.12 4.70 6.71
N VAL A 46 11.33 5.19 7.65
CA VAL A 46 11.79 5.78 8.92
C VAL A 46 11.89 4.68 9.97
N ASN A 47 12.92 4.74 10.81
CA ASN A 47 13.19 3.76 11.88
C ASN A 47 13.26 2.30 11.41
N GLY A 48 13.45 2.05 10.11
CA GLY A 48 13.56 0.70 9.56
C GLY A 48 12.25 -0.08 9.55
N GLY A 49 11.10 0.59 9.48
CA GLY A 49 9.78 -0.05 9.49
C GLY A 49 9.63 -1.12 8.41
N ASP A 50 10.07 -0.83 7.18
CA ASP A 50 10.12 -1.78 6.08
C ASP A 50 11.02 -2.99 6.37
N SER A 51 12.17 -2.76 6.98
CA SER A 51 13.11 -3.83 7.34
C SER A 51 12.56 -4.72 8.47
N ILE A 52 11.92 -4.13 9.48
CA ILE A 52 11.26 -4.86 10.56
C ILE A 52 10.15 -5.76 9.99
N ALA A 53 9.34 -5.22 9.06
CA ALA A 53 8.29 -5.98 8.39
C ALA A 53 8.85 -7.14 7.55
N ALA A 54 9.94 -6.92 6.80
CA ALA A 54 10.60 -7.96 6.03
C ALA A 54 11.10 -9.12 6.90
N GLU A 55 11.75 -8.82 8.03
CA GLU A 55 12.23 -9.86 8.96
C GLU A 55 11.06 -10.63 9.58
N TYR A 56 9.99 -9.94 9.97
CA TYR A 56 8.79 -10.59 10.47
C TYR A 56 8.18 -11.55 9.43
N LEU A 57 8.07 -11.12 8.18
CA LEU A 57 7.52 -11.94 7.10
C LEU A 57 8.40 -13.15 6.77
N ALA A 58 9.71 -12.98 6.76
CA ALA A 58 10.65 -14.10 6.58
C ALA A 58 10.52 -15.13 7.72
N ALA A 59 10.38 -14.65 8.96
CA ALA A 59 10.14 -15.53 10.12
C ALA A 59 8.80 -16.27 10.01
N GLU A 60 7.73 -15.60 9.54
CA GLU A 60 6.43 -16.24 9.30
C GLU A 60 6.52 -17.27 8.16
N PHE A 61 7.20 -16.99 7.06
CA PHE A 61 7.43 -17.97 5.99
C PHE A 61 8.19 -19.19 6.51
N GLN A 62 9.21 -18.97 7.34
CA GLN A 62 9.95 -20.06 7.99
C GLN A 62 9.05 -20.86 8.95
N ARG A 63 8.26 -20.18 9.80
CA ARG A 63 7.31 -20.81 10.74
C ARG A 63 6.27 -21.67 10.03
N ILE A 64 5.73 -21.16 8.93
CA ILE A 64 4.78 -21.89 8.07
C ILE A 64 5.49 -23.08 7.38
N GLY A 65 6.80 -23.00 7.17
CA GLY A 65 7.62 -24.04 6.54
C GLY A 65 7.70 -23.90 5.03
N LEU A 66 7.63 -22.67 4.48
CA LEU A 66 7.95 -22.41 3.08
C LEU A 66 9.43 -22.66 2.84
N GLN A 67 9.79 -22.93 1.60
CA GLN A 67 11.18 -22.99 1.16
C GLN A 67 11.57 -21.64 0.55
N PRO A 68 12.79 -21.13 0.78
CA PRO A 68 13.29 -19.98 0.05
C PRO A 68 13.27 -20.22 -1.47
N VAL A 69 13.04 -19.15 -2.24
CA VAL A 69 13.10 -19.21 -3.71
C VAL A 69 14.54 -19.30 -4.21
N LYS A 70 15.46 -18.57 -3.54
CA LYS A 70 16.92 -18.62 -3.80
C LYS A 70 17.66 -19.14 -2.55
N LYS A 71 18.70 -18.42 -2.10
CA LYS A 71 19.53 -18.80 -0.94
C LYS A 71 18.80 -18.65 0.38
N ASP A 72 18.03 -17.58 0.50
CA ASP A 72 17.21 -17.21 1.65
C ASP A 72 15.88 -16.62 1.17
N PHE A 73 15.06 -16.14 2.09
CA PHE A 73 13.75 -15.56 1.74
C PHE A 73 13.84 -14.17 1.11
N PHE A 74 15.02 -13.52 1.08
CA PHE A 74 15.16 -12.14 0.67
C PHE A 74 15.65 -11.98 -0.77
N GLN A 75 15.06 -11.01 -1.47
CA GLN A 75 15.55 -10.46 -2.72
C GLN A 75 15.87 -8.98 -2.50
N PRO A 76 17.14 -8.62 -2.25
CA PRO A 76 17.53 -7.24 -1.97
C PRO A 76 17.53 -6.38 -3.22
N PHE A 77 17.18 -5.10 -3.06
CA PHE A 77 17.26 -4.07 -4.10
C PHE A 77 17.43 -2.68 -3.47
N LYS A 78 17.58 -1.65 -4.31
CA LYS A 78 17.83 -0.28 -3.85
C LYS A 78 17.00 0.72 -4.63
N PHE A 79 16.56 1.78 -3.93
CA PHE A 79 15.91 2.95 -4.54
C PHE A 79 16.11 4.18 -3.66
N ASN A 80 15.86 5.36 -4.21
CA ASN A 80 15.88 6.59 -3.42
C ASN A 80 14.53 6.78 -2.73
N VAL A 81 14.55 7.32 -1.51
CA VAL A 81 13.33 7.68 -0.80
C VAL A 81 13.55 8.91 0.08
N ASN A 82 12.64 9.88 -0.01
CA ASN A 82 12.61 11.01 0.89
C ASN A 82 11.85 10.64 2.17
N THR A 83 12.35 11.07 3.32
CA THR A 83 11.80 10.71 4.63
C THR A 83 11.78 11.92 5.56
N PHE A 84 10.93 11.88 6.59
CA PHE A 84 10.82 12.92 7.61
C PHE A 84 10.97 12.29 9.00
N PRO A 85 12.22 12.02 9.45
CA PRO A 85 12.45 11.23 10.67
C PRO A 85 12.35 12.02 11.97
N ASP A 86 12.53 13.33 11.91
CA ASP A 86 12.63 14.19 13.10
C ASP A 86 11.28 14.75 13.53
N SER A 87 11.24 15.46 14.67
CA SER A 87 10.05 16.20 15.08
C SER A 87 9.67 17.24 14.02
N MET A 88 8.37 17.42 13.83
CA MET A 88 7.81 18.31 12.82
C MET A 88 6.91 19.35 13.49
N ARG A 89 7.02 20.60 13.05
CA ARG A 89 6.12 21.68 13.47
C ARG A 89 5.66 22.46 12.26
N VAL A 90 4.36 22.65 12.17
CA VAL A 90 3.69 23.56 11.23
C VAL A 90 2.69 24.39 12.02
N ALA A 91 2.76 25.71 11.90
CA ALA A 91 1.79 26.61 12.52
C ALA A 91 1.46 27.77 11.56
N ILE A 92 0.19 28.16 11.50
CA ILE A 92 -0.29 29.31 10.74
C ILE A 92 -0.85 30.32 11.72
N ASP A 93 -0.36 31.57 11.65
CA ASP A 93 -0.73 32.68 12.54
C ASP A 93 -0.67 32.32 14.04
N GLY A 94 0.32 31.49 14.41
CA GLY A 94 0.54 31.00 15.78
C GLY A 94 -0.31 29.78 16.17
N GLN A 95 -1.29 29.37 15.36
CA GLN A 95 -2.05 28.14 15.57
C GLN A 95 -1.24 26.93 15.08
N GLN A 96 -0.87 26.04 16.00
CA GLN A 96 -0.18 24.79 15.64
C GLN A 96 -1.14 23.81 14.99
N LEU A 97 -0.71 23.19 13.89
CA LEU A 97 -1.45 22.20 13.12
C LEU A 97 -0.97 20.78 13.46
N GLU A 98 -1.90 19.82 13.54
CA GLU A 98 -1.61 18.43 13.82
C GLU A 98 -1.29 17.66 12.52
N PRO A 99 -0.10 17.02 12.43
CA PRO A 99 0.28 16.25 11.24
C PRO A 99 -0.66 15.06 10.99
N GLY A 100 -1.04 14.85 9.73
CA GLY A 100 -1.94 13.77 9.32
C GLY A 100 -3.43 14.04 9.53
N ARG A 101 -3.78 15.07 10.33
CA ARG A 101 -5.16 15.52 10.55
C ARG A 101 -5.43 16.86 9.92
N ASP A 102 -4.62 17.84 10.26
CA ASP A 102 -4.81 19.24 9.85
C ASP A 102 -3.99 19.59 8.61
N HIS A 103 -2.85 18.90 8.44
CA HIS A 103 -1.95 19.10 7.31
C HIS A 103 -1.16 17.83 6.96
N LEU A 104 -0.64 17.82 5.74
CA LEU A 104 0.39 16.90 5.28
C LEU A 104 1.58 17.69 4.73
N VAL A 105 2.77 17.11 4.88
CA VAL A 105 3.97 17.57 4.17
C VAL A 105 4.13 16.70 2.94
N ASP A 106 4.11 17.30 1.75
CA ASP A 106 4.25 16.55 0.50
C ASP A 106 5.52 15.68 0.51
N ALA A 107 5.42 14.50 -0.06
CA ALA A 107 6.47 13.50 0.02
C ALA A 107 7.81 13.89 -0.66
N VAL A 108 7.80 14.86 -1.58
CA VAL A 108 9.00 15.40 -2.22
C VAL A 108 9.51 16.69 -1.57
N SER A 109 8.97 17.06 -0.42
CA SER A 109 9.36 18.26 0.31
C SER A 109 10.81 18.22 0.79
N GLY A 110 11.47 19.35 0.67
CA GLY A 110 12.74 19.64 1.33
C GLY A 110 12.58 20.13 2.77
N SER A 111 13.67 20.57 3.37
CA SER A 111 13.68 21.11 4.73
C SER A 111 13.39 22.61 4.75
N ALA A 112 12.66 23.05 5.78
CA ALA A 112 12.57 24.48 6.13
C ALA A 112 12.44 24.63 7.64
N ASP A 113 13.10 25.65 8.19
CA ASP A 113 13.03 26.01 9.61
C ASP A 113 12.99 27.54 9.71
N GLY A 114 11.97 28.07 10.35
CA GLY A 114 11.81 29.50 10.53
C GLY A 114 10.38 30.01 10.44
N ARG A 115 10.31 31.33 10.32
CA ARG A 115 9.06 32.08 10.18
C ARG A 115 9.05 32.79 8.83
N PHE A 116 7.99 32.57 8.07
CA PHE A 116 7.80 33.05 6.70
C PHE A 116 6.53 33.91 6.62
N ASN A 117 6.59 35.04 5.95
CA ASN A 117 5.37 35.77 5.61
C ASN A 117 4.64 35.00 4.50
N ILE A 118 3.32 34.88 4.59
CA ILE A 118 2.52 34.26 3.54
C ILE A 118 2.22 35.31 2.46
N VAL A 119 2.58 35.01 1.23
CA VAL A 119 2.21 35.79 0.05
C VAL A 119 1.13 35.01 -0.73
N HIS A 120 0.03 35.67 -1.00
CA HIS A 120 -1.09 35.15 -1.75
C HIS A 120 -0.95 35.54 -3.21
N LEU A 121 -0.64 34.56 -4.08
CA LEU A 121 -0.49 34.77 -5.53
C LEU A 121 -1.80 34.44 -6.25
N ALA A 122 -2.19 35.32 -7.17
CA ALA A 122 -3.28 34.99 -8.07
C ALA A 122 -2.81 33.97 -9.14
N ALA A 123 -3.60 32.95 -9.42
CA ALA A 123 -3.31 31.99 -10.48
C ALA A 123 -3.03 32.65 -11.83
N ALA A 124 -3.75 33.71 -12.16
CA ALA A 124 -3.58 34.47 -13.40
C ALA A 124 -2.16 35.05 -13.59
N ASP A 125 -1.46 35.36 -12.50
CA ASP A 125 -0.09 35.88 -12.58
C ASP A 125 0.94 34.75 -12.84
N LEU A 126 0.68 33.55 -12.37
CA LEU A 126 1.50 32.36 -12.65
C LEU A 126 1.24 31.78 -14.05
N LEU A 127 0.00 31.84 -14.50
CA LEU A 127 -0.40 31.34 -15.82
C LEU A 127 0.04 32.27 -16.96
N SER A 128 0.28 33.58 -16.68
CA SER A 128 0.82 34.52 -17.66
C SER A 128 2.35 34.44 -17.72
N PRO A 129 2.97 34.11 -18.87
CA PRO A 129 4.43 34.09 -19.00
C PRO A 129 5.08 35.45 -18.68
N GLU A 130 4.42 36.55 -19.01
CA GLU A 130 4.93 37.91 -18.77
C GLU A 130 4.96 38.27 -17.26
N LYS A 131 3.98 37.80 -16.49
CA LYS A 131 3.84 38.11 -15.06
C LYS A 131 4.55 37.11 -14.15
N ARG A 132 4.78 35.90 -14.63
CA ARG A 132 5.33 34.79 -13.84
C ARG A 132 6.67 35.14 -13.20
N ALA A 133 7.58 35.77 -13.93
CA ALA A 133 8.88 36.15 -13.39
C ALA A 133 8.76 37.11 -12.18
N MET A 134 7.80 38.05 -12.24
CA MET A 134 7.53 38.95 -11.13
C MET A 134 6.91 38.23 -9.92
N ALA A 135 5.95 37.33 -10.17
CA ALA A 135 5.35 36.49 -9.14
C ALA A 135 6.39 35.62 -8.43
N MET A 136 7.32 35.00 -9.19
CA MET A 136 8.44 34.25 -8.62
C MET A 136 9.39 35.11 -7.79
N GLY A 137 9.61 36.39 -8.20
CA GLY A 137 10.37 37.35 -7.40
C GLY A 137 9.72 37.64 -6.05
N VAL A 138 8.40 37.81 -6.01
CA VAL A 138 7.63 38.00 -4.77
C VAL A 138 7.63 36.73 -3.92
N ALA A 139 7.60 35.56 -4.53
CA ALA A 139 7.63 34.26 -3.86
C ALA A 139 8.94 34.02 -3.11
N THR A 140 10.07 34.55 -3.59
CA THR A 140 11.40 34.24 -3.06
C THR A 140 11.54 34.61 -1.58
N GLY A 141 11.82 33.58 -0.74
CA GLY A 141 12.01 33.74 0.70
C GLY A 141 10.73 33.90 1.52
N ASN A 142 9.56 33.83 0.91
CA ASN A 142 8.26 33.84 1.54
C ASN A 142 7.58 32.47 1.49
N ALA A 143 6.54 32.26 2.32
CA ALA A 143 5.61 31.17 2.14
C ALA A 143 4.59 31.55 1.06
N ILE A 144 4.29 30.61 0.17
CA ILE A 144 3.56 30.89 -1.06
C ILE A 144 2.22 30.17 -1.02
N HIS A 145 1.12 30.89 -1.08
CA HIS A 145 -0.22 30.35 -1.29
C HIS A 145 -0.75 30.81 -2.64
N VAL A 146 -1.14 29.87 -3.49
CA VAL A 146 -1.73 30.18 -4.79
C VAL A 146 -3.24 29.96 -4.75
N GLN A 147 -3.98 30.97 -5.14
CA GLN A 147 -5.44 30.91 -5.27
C GLN A 147 -5.82 30.30 -6.63
N TRP A 148 -5.82 28.97 -6.70
CA TRP A 148 -6.20 28.25 -7.91
C TRP A 148 -7.71 28.34 -8.17
N PRO A 149 -8.17 28.50 -9.41
CA PRO A 149 -9.58 28.38 -9.73
C PRO A 149 -10.06 26.93 -9.58
N ALA A 150 -11.27 26.76 -9.08
CA ALA A 150 -11.89 25.44 -9.01
C ALA A 150 -12.04 24.83 -10.42
N THR A 151 -11.59 23.60 -10.60
CA THR A 151 -11.65 22.89 -11.88
C THR A 151 -11.65 21.37 -11.66
N ASN A 152 -12.31 20.65 -12.58
CA ASN A 152 -12.22 19.18 -12.69
C ASN A 152 -11.47 18.75 -13.98
N ASN A 153 -10.87 19.70 -14.69
CA ASN A 153 -10.09 19.41 -15.89
C ASN A 153 -8.72 18.84 -15.49
N ALA A 154 -8.43 17.62 -15.94
CA ALA A 154 -7.20 16.91 -15.57
C ALA A 154 -5.93 17.64 -16.00
N ASP A 155 -5.91 18.25 -17.21
CA ASP A 155 -4.74 18.96 -17.72
C ASP A 155 -4.46 20.22 -16.88
N SER A 156 -5.53 20.93 -16.45
CA SER A 156 -5.40 22.10 -15.59
C SER A 156 -4.87 21.71 -14.21
N LEU A 157 -5.39 20.64 -13.62
CA LEU A 157 -4.91 20.13 -12.31
C LEU A 157 -3.45 19.71 -12.39
N GLN A 158 -3.03 19.06 -13.48
CA GLN A 158 -1.64 18.69 -13.69
C GLN A 158 -0.75 19.94 -13.83
N LEU A 159 -1.16 20.94 -14.61
CA LEU A 159 -0.43 22.20 -14.74
C LEU A 159 -0.28 22.93 -13.42
N PHE A 160 -1.33 22.97 -12.58
CA PHE A 160 -1.28 23.60 -11.26
C PHE A 160 -0.28 22.88 -10.35
N ALA A 161 -0.31 21.54 -10.34
CA ALA A 161 0.64 20.73 -9.56
C ALA A 161 2.10 20.97 -10.05
N GLU A 162 2.34 21.06 -11.34
CA GLU A 162 3.66 21.39 -11.89
C GLU A 162 4.14 22.78 -11.45
N LEU A 163 3.26 23.79 -11.48
CA LEU A 163 3.59 25.13 -11.02
C LEU A 163 3.83 25.19 -9.50
N GLU A 164 3.06 24.47 -8.70
CA GLU A 164 3.32 24.33 -7.25
C GLU A 164 4.70 23.71 -6.99
N ARG A 165 5.09 22.71 -7.74
CA ARG A 165 6.44 22.12 -7.65
C ARG A 165 7.55 23.11 -8.03
N ASP A 166 7.33 23.91 -9.07
CA ASP A 166 8.27 24.97 -9.47
C ASP A 166 8.41 26.00 -8.35
N LEU A 167 7.33 26.39 -7.68
CA LEU A 167 7.35 27.33 -6.55
C LEU A 167 8.17 26.82 -5.37
N MET A 168 8.28 25.50 -5.16
CA MET A 168 9.11 24.91 -4.12
C MET A 168 10.63 25.18 -4.29
N HIS A 169 11.04 25.84 -5.36
CA HIS A 169 12.41 26.33 -5.52
C HIS A 169 12.61 27.72 -4.94
N TYR A 170 11.54 28.44 -4.61
CA TYR A 170 11.59 29.84 -4.16
C TYR A 170 11.24 30.02 -2.68
N GLY A 171 10.39 29.15 -2.13
CA GLY A 171 9.97 29.16 -0.73
C GLY A 171 9.02 28.01 -0.39
N PRO A 172 8.63 27.88 0.90
CA PRO A 172 7.60 26.93 1.30
C PRO A 172 6.27 27.21 0.58
N VAL A 173 5.60 26.16 0.10
CA VAL A 173 4.31 26.28 -0.59
C VAL A 173 3.18 25.81 0.32
N LEU A 174 2.12 26.57 0.40
CA LEU A 174 0.87 26.22 1.08
C LEU A 174 -0.19 25.87 0.05
N LYS A 175 -0.69 24.66 0.12
CA LYS A 175 -1.77 24.14 -0.73
C LYS A 175 -3.02 23.95 0.11
N LYS A 176 -4.12 24.54 -0.30
CA LYS A 176 -5.42 24.38 0.34
C LYS A 176 -6.08 23.08 -0.12
N SER A 177 -6.61 22.30 0.81
CA SER A 177 -7.33 21.05 0.53
C SER A 177 -8.74 21.11 1.07
N ASP A 178 -9.72 20.95 0.18
CA ASP A 178 -11.15 20.85 0.55
C ASP A 178 -11.58 19.38 0.76
N GLY A 179 -10.68 18.45 0.53
CA GLY A 179 -10.94 17.02 0.58
C GLY A 179 -10.22 16.31 1.72
N LYS A 180 -10.28 15.01 1.66
CA LYS A 180 -9.50 14.13 2.53
C LYS A 180 -8.01 14.28 2.23
N LEU A 181 -7.21 14.49 3.28
CA LEU A 181 -5.77 14.48 3.17
C LEU A 181 -5.27 13.05 2.95
N THR A 182 -4.53 12.83 1.86
CA THR A 182 -3.91 11.53 1.53
C THR A 182 -2.41 11.71 1.28
N TRP A 183 -1.59 10.93 2.00
CA TRP A 183 -0.15 11.01 1.88
C TRP A 183 0.42 10.02 0.86
N SER A 184 1.69 10.16 0.52
CA SER A 184 2.41 9.30 -0.43
C SER A 184 3.89 9.19 -0.07
N VAL A 185 4.65 8.44 -0.86
CA VAL A 185 6.10 8.28 -0.73
C VAL A 185 6.80 8.99 -1.89
N GLY A 186 7.79 9.85 -1.57
CA GLY A 186 8.61 10.56 -2.54
C GLY A 186 9.98 9.91 -2.75
N ARG A 187 10.50 9.97 -3.98
CA ARG A 187 11.83 9.43 -4.33
C ARG A 187 12.88 10.49 -4.57
N GLU A 188 12.54 11.74 -4.43
CA GLU A 188 13.37 12.92 -4.58
C GLU A 188 13.03 13.94 -3.49
N ALA A 189 13.84 14.98 -3.37
CA ALA A 189 13.55 16.12 -2.49
C ALA A 189 13.76 17.42 -3.26
N LEU A 190 12.76 18.31 -3.19
CA LEU A 190 12.83 19.67 -3.67
C LEU A 190 13.37 20.61 -2.58
N PRO A 191 13.83 21.82 -2.93
CA PRO A 191 14.49 22.70 -1.96
C PRO A 191 13.65 23.09 -0.75
N PHE A 192 12.35 23.40 -0.95
CA PHE A 192 11.43 23.79 0.11
C PHE A 192 10.26 22.82 0.25
N PRO A 193 9.55 22.82 1.39
CA PRO A 193 8.38 21.97 1.56
C PRO A 193 7.13 22.56 0.89
N LEU A 194 6.25 21.66 0.45
CA LEU A 194 4.86 21.93 0.18
C LEU A 194 4.04 21.34 1.33
N ILE A 195 3.19 22.18 1.92
CA ILE A 195 2.31 21.81 3.02
C ILE A 195 0.87 21.85 2.52
N GLU A 196 0.23 20.70 2.43
CA GLU A 196 -1.20 20.59 2.17
C GLU A 196 -1.96 20.78 3.47
N VAL A 197 -2.89 21.74 3.51
CA VAL A 197 -3.60 22.17 4.73
C VAL A 197 -5.10 22.11 4.50
N ASN A 198 -5.85 21.61 5.49
CA ASN A 198 -7.31 21.67 5.45
C ASN A 198 -7.81 23.09 5.22
N SER A 199 -8.78 23.25 4.34
CA SER A 199 -9.22 24.55 3.83
C SER A 199 -9.68 25.53 4.90
N ASP A 200 -10.22 25.04 6.02
CA ASP A 200 -10.68 25.87 7.14
C ASP A 200 -9.54 26.52 7.92
N LEU A 201 -8.32 26.00 7.79
CA LEU A 201 -7.13 26.44 8.54
C LEU A 201 -6.20 27.36 7.74
N LEU A 202 -6.46 27.53 6.44
CA LEU A 202 -5.73 28.43 5.55
C LEU A 202 -6.70 29.36 4.86
N THR A 203 -6.66 30.65 5.20
CA THR A 203 -7.54 31.70 4.66
C THR A 203 -6.76 32.73 3.87
N ASP A 204 -7.44 33.57 3.10
CA ASP A 204 -6.82 34.69 2.37
C ASP A 204 -6.24 35.78 3.27
N SER A 205 -6.58 35.76 4.58
CA SER A 205 -6.03 36.66 5.60
C SER A 205 -4.88 36.03 6.41
N SER A 206 -4.56 34.75 6.17
CA SER A 206 -3.41 34.12 6.82
C SER A 206 -2.11 34.82 6.44
N ALA A 207 -1.32 35.19 7.44
CA ALA A 207 -0.19 36.11 7.25
C ALA A 207 1.18 35.48 7.51
N VAL A 208 1.25 34.47 8.40
CA VAL A 208 2.53 33.94 8.86
C VAL A 208 2.48 32.42 8.93
N LEU A 209 3.49 31.80 8.33
CA LEU A 209 3.77 30.37 8.46
C LEU A 209 5.02 30.17 9.34
N GLU A 210 4.91 29.36 10.38
CA GLU A 210 6.04 28.87 11.16
C GLU A 210 6.28 27.41 10.86
N LEU A 211 7.50 27.08 10.47
CA LEU A 211 7.91 25.73 10.10
C LEU A 211 9.10 25.25 10.92
N ASN A 212 9.10 23.98 11.27
CA ASN A 212 10.29 23.18 11.51
C ASN A 212 10.04 21.81 10.83
N VAL A 213 10.43 21.71 9.59
CA VAL A 213 10.32 20.49 8.78
C VAL A 213 11.71 20.09 8.33
N LYS A 214 12.11 18.85 8.67
CA LYS A 214 13.41 18.30 8.29
C LYS A 214 13.22 17.03 7.51
N ASN A 215 13.64 17.07 6.25
CA ASN A 215 13.66 15.87 5.40
C ASN A 215 15.03 15.21 5.44
N LYS A 216 15.03 13.93 5.06
CA LYS A 216 16.24 13.15 4.81
C LYS A 216 16.05 12.31 3.57
N LEU A 217 16.64 12.75 2.46
CA LEU A 217 16.70 11.94 1.24
C LEU A 217 17.71 10.80 1.45
N LYS A 218 17.23 9.57 1.52
CA LYS A 218 18.05 8.36 1.55
C LYS A 218 18.35 7.93 0.13
N SER A 219 19.55 8.20 -0.34
CA SER A 219 20.03 7.69 -1.63
C SER A 219 20.36 6.21 -1.50
N ALA A 220 19.84 5.39 -2.41
CA ALA A 220 20.03 3.94 -2.42
C ALA A 220 19.60 3.24 -1.10
N HIS A 221 18.44 3.60 -0.57
CA HIS A 221 17.80 2.85 0.53
C HIS A 221 17.73 1.38 0.17
N GLN A 222 18.14 0.52 1.11
CA GLN A 222 18.15 -0.93 0.91
C GLN A 222 16.84 -1.54 1.38
N ALA A 223 16.07 -2.09 0.46
CA ALA A 223 14.84 -2.82 0.73
C ALA A 223 14.94 -4.27 0.26
N ARG A 224 13.98 -5.10 0.60
CA ARG A 224 13.99 -6.53 0.29
C ARG A 224 12.59 -7.04 0.03
N ASN A 225 12.35 -7.62 -1.15
CA ASN A 225 11.18 -8.48 -1.30
C ASN A 225 11.36 -9.76 -0.47
N VAL A 226 10.29 -10.30 0.06
CA VAL A 226 10.30 -11.55 0.82
C VAL A 226 9.60 -12.62 -0.01
N MET A 227 10.33 -13.72 -0.32
CA MET A 227 9.89 -14.73 -1.29
C MET A 227 9.97 -16.13 -0.73
N GLY A 228 8.85 -16.86 -0.79
CA GLY A 228 8.79 -18.25 -0.34
C GLY A 228 8.06 -19.14 -1.32
N ARG A 229 8.36 -20.45 -1.32
CA ARG A 229 7.80 -21.45 -2.23
C ARG A 229 7.23 -22.64 -1.48
N ILE A 230 6.11 -23.13 -1.94
CA ILE A 230 5.55 -24.44 -1.61
C ILE A 230 5.58 -25.30 -2.89
N LYS A 231 6.27 -26.43 -2.85
CA LYS A 231 6.27 -27.36 -3.99
C LYS A 231 4.92 -28.04 -4.13
N GLY A 232 4.40 -28.06 -5.33
CA GLY A 232 3.19 -28.78 -5.72
C GLY A 232 3.47 -30.13 -6.35
N GLY A 233 2.40 -30.82 -6.72
CA GLY A 233 2.46 -32.15 -7.37
C GLY A 233 2.56 -32.11 -8.90
N GLY A 234 2.37 -30.95 -9.55
CA GLY A 234 2.30 -30.77 -11.00
C GLY A 234 3.30 -29.79 -11.56
N LYS A 235 3.15 -29.43 -12.83
CA LYS A 235 4.00 -28.46 -13.53
C LYS A 235 3.39 -27.05 -13.50
N GLY A 236 4.24 -26.05 -13.47
CA GLY A 236 3.89 -24.62 -13.51
C GLY A 236 3.76 -24.00 -12.12
N ILE A 237 3.75 -22.70 -12.10
CA ILE A 237 3.79 -21.87 -10.88
C ILE A 237 2.53 -21.00 -10.84
N ILE A 238 1.91 -20.88 -9.68
CA ILE A 238 0.99 -19.80 -9.35
C ILE A 238 1.73 -18.86 -8.39
N MET A 239 1.85 -17.58 -8.77
CA MET A 239 2.39 -16.53 -7.90
C MET A 239 1.26 -15.87 -7.14
N ILE A 240 1.41 -15.74 -5.84
CA ILE A 240 0.52 -14.98 -4.97
C ILE A 240 1.34 -13.82 -4.40
N THR A 241 0.92 -12.59 -4.66
CA THR A 241 1.70 -11.39 -4.32
C THR A 241 0.88 -10.40 -3.52
N ALA A 242 1.54 -9.66 -2.64
CA ALA A 242 1.01 -8.50 -1.93
C ALA A 242 2.19 -7.60 -1.56
N HIS A 243 2.03 -6.27 -1.54
CA HIS A 243 3.08 -5.45 -0.96
C HIS A 243 2.93 -5.38 0.57
N TYR A 244 4.06 -5.24 1.24
CA TYR A 244 4.08 -5.18 2.70
C TYR A 244 4.51 -3.82 3.24
N ASP A 245 5.17 -2.99 2.42
CA ASP A 245 5.47 -1.62 2.79
C ASP A 245 4.21 -0.76 2.84
N HIS A 246 4.31 0.35 3.53
CA HIS A 246 3.31 1.41 3.53
C HIS A 246 4.00 2.74 3.76
N LEU A 247 3.25 3.82 3.94
CA LEU A 247 3.75 5.20 3.91
C LEU A 247 4.77 5.52 5.03
N GLY A 248 4.72 4.81 6.13
CA GLY A 248 5.68 4.99 7.22
C GLY A 248 5.31 6.12 8.17
N ARG A 249 6.26 7.01 8.43
CA ARG A 249 6.12 8.12 9.38
C ARG A 249 6.33 9.47 8.72
N MET A 250 5.51 10.42 9.14
CA MET A 250 5.66 11.85 8.85
C MET A 250 5.99 12.57 10.17
N GLY A 251 7.27 12.80 10.40
CA GLY A 251 7.78 13.25 11.70
C GLY A 251 7.90 12.13 12.73
N SER A 252 8.33 12.49 13.95
CA SER A 252 8.54 11.53 15.04
C SER A 252 7.23 11.00 15.66
N GLU A 253 6.16 11.78 15.60
CA GLU A 253 4.91 11.48 16.32
C GLU A 253 3.86 10.78 15.46
N THR A 254 3.77 11.11 14.17
CA THR A 254 2.72 10.62 13.28
C THR A 254 3.19 9.42 12.46
N TYR A 255 2.40 8.36 12.39
CA TYR A 255 2.61 7.24 11.49
C TYR A 255 1.31 6.85 10.80
N PHE A 256 1.45 6.22 9.64
CA PHE A 256 0.35 5.73 8.82
C PHE A 256 0.28 4.21 8.99
N PRO A 257 -0.75 3.68 9.66
CA PRO A 257 -0.77 2.26 10.04
C PRO A 257 -0.88 1.29 8.87
N GLY A 258 -1.68 1.64 7.83
CA GLY A 258 -1.86 0.82 6.64
C GLY A 258 -2.46 -0.54 6.95
N ALA A 259 -3.56 -0.58 7.68
CA ALA A 259 -4.20 -1.84 8.05
C ALA A 259 -4.89 -2.50 6.86
N ASN A 260 -5.64 -1.71 6.08
CA ASN A 260 -6.24 -2.15 4.83
C ASN A 260 -5.20 -2.14 3.71
N ASP A 261 -4.39 -1.10 3.65
CA ASP A 261 -3.33 -0.87 2.67
C ASP A 261 -1.92 -1.07 3.30
N ASN A 262 -1.21 -2.21 3.15
CA ASN A 262 -1.77 -3.43 2.63
C ASN A 262 -1.50 -4.59 3.60
N ALA A 263 -1.63 -4.33 4.93
CA ALA A 263 -1.55 -5.43 5.89
C ALA A 263 -2.64 -6.48 5.66
N SER A 264 -3.80 -6.09 5.10
CA SER A 264 -4.89 -7.02 4.77
C SER A 264 -4.52 -7.98 3.64
N GLY A 265 -3.88 -7.50 2.57
CA GLY A 265 -3.38 -8.34 1.47
C GLY A 265 -2.27 -9.29 1.93
N VAL A 266 -1.36 -8.80 2.78
CA VAL A 266 -0.32 -9.64 3.40
C VAL A 266 -0.93 -10.70 4.31
N ALA A 267 -1.97 -10.37 5.09
CA ALA A 267 -2.69 -11.33 5.91
C ALA A 267 -3.34 -12.44 5.07
N MET A 268 -3.90 -12.09 3.89
CA MET A 268 -4.44 -13.06 2.94
C MET A 268 -3.34 -13.95 2.37
N LEU A 269 -2.21 -13.37 1.97
CA LEU A 269 -1.04 -14.10 1.46
C LEU A 269 -0.55 -15.14 2.48
N LEU A 270 -0.36 -14.75 3.75
CA LEU A 270 0.07 -15.64 4.82
C LEU A 270 -0.96 -16.73 5.12
N SER A 271 -2.25 -16.38 5.15
CA SER A 271 -3.34 -17.34 5.39
C SER A 271 -3.42 -18.41 4.28
N LEU A 272 -3.27 -18.01 3.03
CA LEU A 272 -3.19 -18.94 1.89
C LEU A 272 -1.95 -19.82 1.98
N ALA A 273 -0.80 -19.27 2.37
CA ALA A 273 0.44 -20.03 2.57
C ALA A 273 0.27 -21.11 3.66
N GLU A 274 -0.33 -20.77 4.80
CA GLU A 274 -0.62 -21.75 5.86
C GLU A 274 -1.54 -22.87 5.38
N HIS A 275 -2.59 -22.52 4.65
CA HIS A 275 -3.54 -23.49 4.12
C HIS A 275 -2.84 -24.49 3.19
N PHE A 276 -2.12 -23.98 2.17
CA PHE A 276 -1.50 -24.84 1.15
C PHE A 276 -0.25 -25.57 1.64
N LYS A 277 0.35 -25.13 2.74
CA LYS A 277 1.39 -25.91 3.39
C LYS A 277 0.86 -27.19 4.04
N ARG A 278 -0.36 -27.14 4.56
CA ARG A 278 -1.04 -28.32 5.15
C ARG A 278 -1.65 -29.25 4.07
N LYS A 279 -1.94 -28.69 2.89
CA LYS A 279 -2.61 -29.42 1.80
C LYS A 279 -1.82 -29.20 0.50
N THR A 280 -1.05 -30.20 0.08
CA THR A 280 -0.20 -30.10 -1.13
C THR A 280 -0.97 -29.55 -2.33
N PRO A 281 -0.55 -28.40 -2.89
CA PRO A 281 -1.21 -27.80 -4.04
C PRO A 281 -0.90 -28.56 -5.33
N LYS A 282 -1.71 -28.34 -6.36
CA LYS A 282 -1.49 -28.94 -7.68
C LYS A 282 -0.28 -28.35 -8.39
N HIS A 283 -0.14 -27.04 -8.36
CA HIS A 283 0.99 -26.27 -8.92
C HIS A 283 1.96 -25.87 -7.82
N ASP A 284 3.19 -25.57 -8.16
CA ASP A 284 4.08 -24.87 -7.25
C ASP A 284 3.47 -23.51 -6.91
N LEU A 285 3.46 -23.13 -5.64
CA LEU A 285 3.02 -21.81 -5.22
C LEU A 285 4.24 -20.99 -4.81
N VAL A 286 4.36 -19.79 -5.38
CA VAL A 286 5.36 -18.81 -4.98
C VAL A 286 4.64 -17.62 -4.35
N PHE A 287 4.96 -17.35 -3.10
CA PHE A 287 4.44 -16.24 -2.31
C PHE A 287 5.47 -15.13 -2.29
N VAL A 288 5.08 -13.93 -2.68
CA VAL A 288 5.97 -12.77 -2.70
C VAL A 288 5.33 -11.60 -1.97
N ALA A 289 5.96 -11.17 -0.89
CA ALA A 289 5.65 -9.91 -0.24
C ALA A 289 6.62 -8.84 -0.79
N PHE A 290 6.11 -7.90 -1.58
CA PHE A 290 6.89 -6.84 -2.20
C PHE A 290 7.15 -5.69 -1.24
N ALA A 291 8.33 -5.09 -1.36
CA ALA A 291 8.68 -3.81 -0.76
C ALA A 291 8.65 -2.71 -1.82
N GLY A 292 8.43 -1.46 -1.39
CA GLY A 292 8.56 -0.30 -2.27
C GLY A 292 7.47 -0.19 -3.32
N GLU A 293 6.29 -0.74 -3.09
CA GLU A 293 5.11 -0.51 -3.90
C GLU A 293 4.75 0.96 -3.86
N GLU A 294 4.65 1.51 -2.66
CA GLU A 294 4.32 2.91 -2.36
C GLU A 294 5.38 3.91 -2.90
N ALA A 295 6.59 3.42 -3.14
CA ALA A 295 7.65 4.15 -3.83
C ALA A 295 7.62 3.97 -5.36
N GLY A 296 6.47 3.63 -5.93
CA GLY A 296 6.26 3.45 -7.36
C GLY A 296 6.70 2.08 -7.87
N LEU A 297 6.21 1.02 -7.25
CA LEU A 297 6.40 -0.38 -7.65
C LEU A 297 7.87 -0.85 -7.66
N ALA A 298 8.73 -0.25 -6.83
CA ALA A 298 10.19 -0.46 -6.91
C ALA A 298 10.58 -1.93 -6.74
N GLY A 299 9.92 -2.67 -5.83
CA GLY A 299 10.24 -4.08 -5.57
C GLY A 299 9.74 -5.02 -6.63
N SER A 300 8.52 -4.83 -7.12
CA SER A 300 7.96 -5.66 -8.18
C SER A 300 8.65 -5.42 -9.52
N GLU A 301 9.01 -4.17 -9.85
CA GLU A 301 9.84 -3.85 -11.02
C GLU A 301 11.20 -4.54 -10.93
N TRP A 302 11.88 -4.47 -9.76
CA TRP A 302 13.14 -5.17 -9.55
C TRP A 302 12.98 -6.69 -9.70
N CYS A 303 11.95 -7.29 -9.11
CA CYS A 303 11.65 -8.71 -9.22
C CYS A 303 11.42 -9.13 -10.68
N ALA A 304 10.73 -8.29 -11.44
CA ALA A 304 10.47 -8.53 -12.85
C ALA A 304 11.73 -8.40 -13.75
N VAL A 305 12.75 -7.65 -13.31
CA VAL A 305 14.05 -7.53 -13.99
C VAL A 305 15.01 -8.66 -13.58
N ASP A 306 15.19 -8.91 -12.27
CA ASP A 306 16.10 -9.94 -11.71
C ASP A 306 15.65 -11.38 -12.00
N ARG A 307 14.35 -11.60 -12.22
CA ARG A 307 13.75 -12.89 -12.57
C ARG A 307 14.20 -14.03 -11.65
N PRO A 308 13.89 -14.00 -10.37
CA PRO A 308 14.27 -15.03 -9.41
C PRO A 308 13.63 -16.41 -9.71
N ILE A 309 12.58 -16.41 -10.52
CA ILE A 309 11.89 -17.58 -11.08
C ILE A 309 11.75 -17.41 -12.60
N ASP A 310 11.60 -18.52 -13.32
CA ASP A 310 11.31 -18.45 -14.76
C ASP A 310 9.85 -18.06 -14.99
N PHE A 311 9.61 -16.94 -15.65
CA PHE A 311 8.26 -16.44 -15.95
C PHE A 311 7.52 -17.30 -16.96
N GLY A 312 8.22 -18.09 -17.80
CA GLY A 312 7.61 -19.07 -18.68
C GLY A 312 6.89 -20.20 -17.94
N ASP A 313 7.28 -20.46 -16.70
CA ASP A 313 6.61 -21.43 -15.83
C ASP A 313 5.39 -20.85 -15.10
N VAL A 314 5.22 -19.52 -15.05
CA VAL A 314 4.13 -18.87 -14.32
C VAL A 314 2.82 -19.01 -15.11
N ARG A 315 1.89 -19.75 -14.55
CA ARG A 315 0.54 -19.96 -15.10
C ARG A 315 -0.42 -18.86 -14.75
N MET A 316 -0.26 -18.25 -13.58
CA MET A 316 -1.06 -17.12 -13.09
C MET A 316 -0.32 -16.39 -11.98
N LEU A 317 -0.37 -15.06 -12.02
CA LEU A 317 -0.03 -14.18 -10.93
C LEU A 317 -1.34 -13.61 -10.34
N ILE A 318 -1.49 -13.67 -9.02
CA ILE A 318 -2.63 -13.12 -8.28
C ILE A 318 -2.07 -12.08 -7.31
N ASN A 319 -2.26 -10.81 -7.62
CA ASN A 319 -1.89 -9.72 -6.75
C ASN A 319 -3.03 -9.36 -5.81
N LEU A 320 -2.72 -9.19 -4.53
CA LEU A 320 -3.66 -9.03 -3.43
C LEU A 320 -3.39 -7.68 -2.75
N ASP A 321 -4.36 -6.77 -2.83
CA ASP A 321 -4.18 -5.43 -2.31
C ASP A 321 -5.53 -4.85 -1.85
N ILE A 322 -5.57 -4.30 -0.64
CA ILE A 322 -6.79 -3.74 -0.02
C ILE A 322 -7.91 -4.79 0.10
N LEU A 323 -7.72 -5.78 1.00
CA LEU A 323 -8.63 -6.91 1.17
C LEU A 323 -9.42 -6.91 2.49
N GLY A 324 -9.41 -5.81 3.22
CA GLY A 324 -10.00 -5.74 4.57
C GLY A 324 -11.51 -5.47 4.63
N THR A 325 -12.19 -5.33 3.50
CA THR A 325 -13.63 -5.06 3.42
C THR A 325 -14.38 -6.11 2.59
N GLY A 326 -15.15 -5.72 1.58
CA GLY A 326 -15.81 -6.63 0.64
C GLY A 326 -17.34 -6.65 0.74
N ASP A 327 -17.94 -5.70 1.49
CA ASP A 327 -19.39 -5.60 1.64
C ASP A 327 -20.11 -5.48 0.30
N ASP A 328 -19.48 -4.85 -0.68
CA ASP A 328 -19.95 -4.73 -2.06
C ASP A 328 -19.28 -5.69 -3.04
N GLY A 329 -18.47 -6.63 -2.55
CA GLY A 329 -17.76 -7.62 -3.37
C GLY A 329 -16.32 -7.25 -3.66
N ILE A 330 -15.81 -7.66 -4.82
CA ILE A 330 -14.44 -7.41 -5.27
C ILE A 330 -14.39 -6.88 -6.70
N THR A 331 -13.28 -6.21 -7.03
CA THR A 331 -12.88 -5.93 -8.41
C THR A 331 -11.70 -6.79 -8.80
N VAL A 332 -11.73 -7.31 -10.02
CA VAL A 332 -10.62 -8.03 -10.66
C VAL A 332 -10.08 -7.18 -11.81
N VAL A 333 -8.88 -6.65 -11.65
CA VAL A 333 -8.14 -5.92 -12.69
C VAL A 333 -7.52 -6.93 -13.66
N ASN A 334 -7.37 -6.58 -14.93
CA ASN A 334 -7.03 -7.46 -16.05
C ASN A 334 -8.06 -8.57 -16.33
N ALA A 335 -9.26 -8.47 -15.85
CA ALA A 335 -10.32 -9.45 -16.07
C ALA A 335 -10.65 -9.67 -17.57
N THR A 336 -10.52 -8.62 -18.38
CA THR A 336 -10.76 -8.67 -19.83
C THR A 336 -9.69 -9.48 -20.57
N GLU A 337 -8.43 -9.35 -20.17
CA GLU A 337 -7.29 -10.08 -20.75
C GLU A 337 -7.20 -11.50 -20.18
N GLN A 338 -7.57 -11.68 -18.91
CA GLN A 338 -7.57 -12.97 -18.22
C GLN A 338 -8.99 -13.53 -18.07
N LYS A 339 -9.78 -13.46 -19.16
CA LYS A 339 -11.21 -13.79 -19.14
C LYS A 339 -11.49 -15.19 -18.58
N ALA A 340 -10.70 -16.19 -18.93
CA ALA A 340 -10.91 -17.55 -18.43
C ALA A 340 -10.73 -17.65 -16.90
N ALA A 341 -9.76 -16.91 -16.33
CA ALA A 341 -9.55 -16.82 -14.89
C ALA A 341 -10.70 -16.08 -14.22
N PHE A 342 -11.13 -14.96 -14.80
CA PHE A 342 -12.27 -14.18 -14.31
C PHE A 342 -13.57 -15.00 -14.31
N ASP A 343 -13.92 -15.63 -15.43
CA ASP A 343 -15.13 -16.47 -15.56
C ASP A 343 -15.13 -17.61 -14.52
N ARG A 344 -13.95 -18.16 -14.22
CA ARG A 344 -13.80 -19.20 -13.19
C ARG A 344 -14.05 -18.64 -11.79
N LEU A 345 -13.54 -17.44 -11.44
CA LEU A 345 -13.84 -16.79 -10.16
C LEU A 345 -15.35 -16.55 -10.01
N VAL A 346 -16.01 -16.06 -11.06
CA VAL A 346 -17.46 -15.84 -11.10
C VAL A 346 -18.22 -17.16 -10.92
N ALA A 347 -17.81 -18.23 -11.62
CA ALA A 347 -18.45 -19.54 -11.50
C ALA A 347 -18.31 -20.12 -10.08
N LEU A 348 -17.11 -20.01 -9.46
CA LEU A 348 -16.89 -20.46 -8.08
C LEU A 348 -17.72 -19.64 -7.09
N ASN A 349 -17.81 -18.32 -7.30
CA ASN A 349 -18.65 -17.46 -6.47
C ASN A 349 -20.13 -17.83 -6.60
N GLY A 350 -20.61 -18.04 -7.82
CA GLY A 350 -22.02 -18.41 -8.07
C GLY A 350 -22.38 -19.77 -7.45
N ALA A 351 -21.45 -20.72 -7.44
CA ALA A 351 -21.67 -22.05 -6.84
C ALA A 351 -21.70 -22.04 -5.30
N ASN A 352 -20.97 -21.11 -4.67
CA ASN A 352 -20.77 -21.11 -3.21
C ASN A 352 -21.33 -19.87 -2.50
N ASN A 353 -21.71 -18.84 -3.25
CA ASN A 353 -22.25 -17.56 -2.73
C ASN A 353 -21.31 -16.89 -1.70
N TYR A 354 -20.02 -16.84 -2.02
CA TYR A 354 -19.01 -16.24 -1.14
C TYR A 354 -19.17 -14.70 -1.02
N LEU A 355 -19.26 -14.02 -2.16
CA LEU A 355 -19.28 -12.56 -2.27
C LEU A 355 -20.54 -12.08 -3.01
N LYS A 356 -20.96 -10.86 -2.72
CA LYS A 356 -22.11 -10.20 -3.35
C LYS A 356 -21.91 -10.05 -4.86
N GLU A 357 -20.73 -9.61 -5.28
CA GLU A 357 -20.42 -9.33 -6.69
C GLU A 357 -18.92 -9.52 -6.96
N ILE A 358 -18.58 -9.91 -8.19
CA ILE A 358 -17.22 -9.85 -8.73
C ILE A 358 -17.24 -8.98 -9.98
N LYS A 359 -16.65 -7.78 -9.89
CA LYS A 359 -16.60 -6.81 -10.99
C LYS A 359 -15.37 -7.02 -11.85
N ALA A 360 -15.59 -7.01 -13.18
CA ALA A 360 -14.50 -6.99 -14.15
C ALA A 360 -13.97 -5.55 -14.34
N ARG A 361 -12.64 -5.42 -14.38
CA ARG A 361 -11.95 -4.19 -14.79
C ARG A 361 -10.91 -4.54 -15.85
N GLY A 362 -10.78 -3.69 -16.85
CA GLY A 362 -9.74 -3.80 -17.89
C GLY A 362 -8.33 -3.59 -17.36
N PRO A 363 -7.32 -3.61 -18.23
CA PRO A 363 -5.92 -3.45 -17.84
C PRO A 363 -5.68 -2.07 -17.23
N THR A 364 -5.08 -2.07 -16.06
CA THR A 364 -4.65 -0.85 -15.36
C THR A 364 -3.35 -1.16 -14.64
N CYS A 365 -2.37 -0.25 -14.74
CA CYS A 365 -1.06 -0.39 -14.11
C CYS A 365 -1.04 0.38 -12.78
N ASN A 366 -1.70 -0.14 -11.76
CA ASN A 366 -1.94 0.54 -10.49
C ASN A 366 -1.61 -0.30 -9.25
N SER A 367 -0.87 -1.40 -9.38
CA SER A 367 -0.28 -2.20 -8.30
C SER A 367 0.75 -3.19 -8.87
N ASP A 368 1.36 -4.03 -8.04
CA ASP A 368 2.52 -4.90 -8.29
C ASP A 368 2.36 -5.96 -9.41
N HIS A 369 1.14 -6.22 -9.88
CA HIS A 369 0.92 -7.09 -11.04
C HIS A 369 1.49 -6.48 -12.34
N CYS A 370 1.55 -5.16 -12.41
CA CYS A 370 1.85 -4.42 -13.63
C CYS A 370 3.20 -4.76 -14.27
N PRO A 371 4.35 -4.78 -13.56
CA PRO A 371 5.65 -5.10 -14.16
C PRO A 371 5.71 -6.49 -14.81
N PHE A 372 4.96 -7.43 -14.27
CA PHE A 372 4.90 -8.82 -14.76
C PHE A 372 4.00 -8.93 -15.99
N VAL A 373 2.81 -8.33 -15.94
CA VAL A 373 1.86 -8.34 -17.06
C VAL A 373 2.45 -7.66 -18.30
N LYS A 374 3.16 -6.55 -18.12
CA LYS A 374 3.91 -5.89 -19.22
C LYS A 374 4.97 -6.80 -19.85
N ARG A 375 5.43 -7.83 -19.15
CA ARG A 375 6.40 -8.83 -19.62
C ARG A 375 5.76 -10.16 -20.05
N GLY A 376 4.42 -10.15 -20.22
CA GLY A 376 3.66 -11.29 -20.75
C GLY A 376 3.31 -12.36 -19.71
N VAL A 377 3.50 -12.13 -18.42
CA VAL A 377 3.04 -13.04 -17.37
C VAL A 377 1.53 -12.91 -17.22
N PRO A 378 0.75 -14.01 -17.32
CA PRO A 378 -0.67 -13.96 -17.03
C PRO A 378 -0.91 -13.50 -15.58
N GLY A 379 -1.66 -12.43 -15.37
CA GLY A 379 -1.84 -11.87 -14.03
C GLY A 379 -3.13 -11.11 -13.86
N ILE A 380 -3.70 -11.23 -12.66
CA ILE A 380 -4.86 -10.48 -12.18
C ILE A 380 -4.50 -9.76 -10.88
N PHE A 381 -5.17 -8.66 -10.62
CA PHE A 381 -5.09 -7.95 -9.37
C PHE A 381 -6.49 -7.85 -8.74
N ILE A 382 -6.60 -8.13 -7.46
CA ILE A 382 -7.86 -8.19 -6.71
C ILE A 382 -7.82 -7.20 -5.56
N TYR A 383 -8.87 -6.38 -5.46
CA TYR A 383 -9.16 -5.53 -4.30
C TYR A 383 -10.66 -5.58 -3.95
N THR A 384 -10.98 -5.32 -2.67
CA THR A 384 -12.34 -5.36 -2.15
C THR A 384 -13.09 -4.04 -2.36
N LEU A 385 -14.41 -4.11 -2.33
CA LEU A 385 -15.33 -2.99 -2.50
C LEU A 385 -16.21 -2.80 -1.26
N GLY A 386 -16.56 -1.54 -0.96
CA GLY A 386 -17.38 -1.17 0.18
C GLY A 386 -16.60 -1.07 1.50
N GLY A 387 -17.30 -0.84 2.59
CA GLY A 387 -16.72 -0.73 3.92
C GLY A 387 -16.17 0.65 4.25
N ILE A 388 -14.89 0.72 4.66
CA ILE A 388 -14.27 1.95 5.12
C ILE A 388 -13.68 2.78 3.96
N SER A 389 -13.55 4.10 4.20
CA SER A 389 -12.92 5.05 3.26
C SER A 389 -11.48 5.43 3.65
N ALA A 390 -10.94 4.84 4.73
CA ALA A 390 -9.56 5.06 5.15
C ALA A 390 -8.60 4.49 4.08
N TYR A 391 -7.71 5.34 3.59
CA TYR A 391 -6.74 5.01 2.55
C TYR A 391 -5.67 6.11 2.53
N HIS A 392 -4.40 5.77 2.63
CA HIS A 392 -3.27 6.71 2.67
C HIS A 392 -3.41 7.81 3.73
N ASP A 393 -4.05 7.50 4.84
CA ASP A 393 -4.27 8.41 5.97
C ASP A 393 -3.98 7.72 7.32
N VAL A 394 -3.99 8.50 8.38
CA VAL A 394 -3.76 8.03 9.75
C VAL A 394 -4.94 7.22 10.33
N HIS A 395 -6.03 7.08 9.60
CA HIS A 395 -7.25 6.39 10.02
C HIS A 395 -7.36 4.96 9.48
N ASP A 396 -6.44 4.54 8.61
CA ASP A 396 -6.35 3.14 8.16
C ASP A 396 -5.74 2.26 9.26
N LYS A 397 -6.54 1.99 10.30
CA LYS A 397 -6.14 1.33 11.54
C LYS A 397 -6.71 -0.08 11.66
N ALA A 398 -5.99 -0.97 12.34
CA ALA A 398 -6.42 -2.34 12.59
C ALA A 398 -7.75 -2.40 13.39
N GLU A 399 -7.93 -1.49 14.35
CA GLU A 399 -9.12 -1.43 15.23
C GLU A 399 -10.39 -1.10 14.46
N THR A 400 -10.29 -0.32 13.39
CA THR A 400 -11.43 0.12 12.58
C THR A 400 -11.62 -0.70 11.30
N LEU A 401 -10.66 -1.58 10.96
CA LEU A 401 -10.76 -2.44 9.79
C LEU A 401 -11.69 -3.62 10.06
N PRO A 402 -12.84 -3.74 9.36
CA PRO A 402 -13.87 -4.70 9.71
C PRO A 402 -13.51 -6.14 9.35
N LEU A 403 -12.74 -6.39 8.30
CA LEU A 403 -12.47 -7.71 7.71
C LEU A 403 -13.75 -8.48 7.34
N THR A 404 -14.79 -7.78 6.92
CA THR A 404 -16.17 -8.26 6.79
C THR A 404 -16.27 -9.51 5.91
N LYS A 405 -15.62 -9.49 4.75
CA LYS A 405 -15.65 -10.59 3.75
C LYS A 405 -14.32 -11.28 3.55
N PHE A 406 -13.38 -11.06 4.46
CA PHE A 406 -12.07 -11.68 4.38
C PHE A 406 -12.12 -13.22 4.38
N PRO A 407 -12.91 -13.90 5.24
CA PRO A 407 -13.01 -15.36 5.21
C PRO A 407 -13.62 -15.89 3.91
N GLU A 408 -14.65 -15.23 3.40
CA GLU A 408 -15.32 -15.63 2.15
C GLU A 408 -14.39 -15.45 0.94
N LEU A 409 -13.65 -14.34 0.90
CA LEU A 409 -12.64 -14.12 -0.15
C LEU A 409 -11.49 -15.12 -0.05
N PHE A 410 -11.05 -15.46 1.16
CA PHE A 410 -10.08 -16.52 1.37
C PHE A 410 -10.56 -17.85 0.79
N MET A 411 -11.80 -18.26 1.06
CA MET A 411 -12.38 -19.50 0.56
C MET A 411 -12.48 -19.47 -0.98
N LEU A 412 -12.88 -18.36 -1.58
CA LEU A 412 -12.90 -18.18 -3.02
C LEU A 412 -11.51 -18.35 -3.64
N LEU A 413 -10.50 -17.67 -3.09
CA LEU A 413 -9.12 -17.76 -3.58
C LEU A 413 -8.51 -19.14 -3.37
N ARG A 414 -8.74 -19.77 -2.22
CA ARG A 414 -8.35 -21.15 -1.93
C ARG A 414 -8.88 -22.11 -2.99
N ASP A 415 -10.16 -22.01 -3.30
CA ASP A 415 -10.80 -22.90 -4.28
C ASP A 415 -10.37 -22.60 -5.71
N PHE A 416 -10.12 -21.34 -6.03
CA PHE A 416 -9.57 -20.92 -7.32
C PHE A 416 -8.15 -21.49 -7.54
N ILE A 417 -7.24 -21.27 -6.58
CA ILE A 417 -5.85 -21.71 -6.63
C ILE A 417 -5.76 -23.25 -6.59
N GLY A 418 -6.47 -23.88 -5.66
CA GLY A 418 -6.42 -25.33 -5.45
C GLY A 418 -6.89 -26.15 -6.65
N ASN A 419 -7.78 -25.57 -7.43
CA ASN A 419 -8.35 -26.20 -8.63
C ASN A 419 -7.87 -25.56 -9.95
N TYR A 420 -6.85 -24.73 -9.96
CA TYR A 420 -6.34 -24.10 -11.18
C TYR A 420 -5.85 -25.16 -12.17
N ARG A 421 -6.19 -24.98 -13.48
CA ARG A 421 -5.90 -25.98 -14.54
C ARG A 421 -4.80 -25.51 -15.48
#